data_c0b4455b77bbacb667ebf9e8e0ba8931
#
_entry.id   c0b4455b77bbacb667ebf9e8e0ba8931
#
_cell.length_a   1.000
_cell.length_b   1.000
_cell.length_c   1.000
_cell.angle_alpha   90.00
_cell.angle_beta   90.00
_cell.angle_gamma   90.00
#
_symmetry.space_group_name_H-M   'P 1'
#
loop_
_entity.id
_entity.type
_entity.pdbx_description
1 polymer ?
#
loop_
_entity_poly.entity_id
_entity_poly.type
_entity_poly.pdbx_seq_one_letter_code
_entity_poly.pdbx_strand_id
1 'polypeptide(L)'
;MSAPKTVGVVWGLLVLNTLGSAGARTIVPLPRSLIQMVTMGALVAAFALALAVNLRLRVRPSAYVLLLTLLLVPSVISSANLESGFGALFRCARLALFVGTLWLLSRWWDGELTFVRHHIRMYFAVLGSVAAGALVSPGAALPDLYGGRLVGALWPLTPPQIGQYAAVIIGLTVLLLVGRRTDRTGAAVIIVPSLVLLALTHTRTATLGLFAGLALAICSLVLTSAAARRFFVGAVLVAAVAAVAFGSWLQAWFLRGQSQENFASLTGRAKVWDALLAAPRAPLEQLFGTGLGDKSFGGLPIDNSWLAVYQEQGLTGVVLVAAVVVVLGGVALLRPPSLPRACAIFLISYCAIASYTEAGLGDASPYLLHLAVAASLLAVPAEAAPLPPPALPRRRAPRWARQAEVG
;
A
#
# COMPACT_ATOMS: atom_id res chain seq x y z
N MET A 1 -4.00 23.58 -4.30
CA MET A 1 -4.59 23.72 -2.94
C MET A 1 -3.89 22.73 -2.02
N SER A 2 -3.31 23.21 -0.92
CA SER A 2 -2.69 22.29 0.07
C SER A 2 -3.77 21.42 0.71
N ALA A 3 -3.47 20.11 0.88
CA ALA A 3 -4.38 19.19 1.55
C ALA A 3 -4.52 19.59 3.04
N PRO A 4 -5.73 19.67 3.59
CA PRO A 4 -5.92 19.98 5.00
C PRO A 4 -5.34 18.87 5.88
N LYS A 5 -4.92 19.21 7.11
CA LYS A 5 -4.36 18.24 8.07
C LYS A 5 -5.29 17.05 8.32
N THR A 6 -6.59 17.27 8.24
CA THR A 6 -7.64 16.23 8.36
C THR A 6 -7.50 15.11 7.33
N VAL A 7 -6.98 15.38 6.12
CA VAL A 7 -6.69 14.33 5.11
C VAL A 7 -5.69 13.31 5.64
N GLY A 8 -4.68 13.77 6.40
CA GLY A 8 -3.74 12.87 7.06
C GLY A 8 -4.40 11.99 8.12
N VAL A 9 -5.39 12.51 8.87
CA VAL A 9 -6.17 11.74 9.84
C VAL A 9 -7.01 10.68 9.12
N VAL A 10 -7.73 11.07 8.05
CA VAL A 10 -8.50 10.11 7.22
C VAL A 10 -7.59 9.00 6.71
N TRP A 11 -6.39 9.36 6.24
CA TRP A 11 -5.41 8.36 5.77
C TRP A 11 -4.97 7.42 6.89
N GLY A 12 -4.73 7.94 8.10
CA GLY A 12 -4.39 7.14 9.27
C GLY A 12 -5.51 6.15 9.66
N LEU A 13 -6.77 6.59 9.60
CA LEU A 13 -7.93 5.73 9.85
C LEU A 13 -8.08 4.64 8.77
N LEU A 14 -7.79 4.94 7.49
CA LEU A 14 -7.73 3.92 6.44
C LEU A 14 -6.62 2.90 6.71
N VAL A 15 -5.42 3.34 7.15
CA VAL A 15 -4.36 2.43 7.56
C VAL A 15 -4.83 1.56 8.73
N LEU A 16 -5.44 2.15 9.76
CA LEU A 16 -5.97 1.42 10.92
C LEU A 16 -7.02 0.36 10.50
N ASN A 17 -7.89 0.67 9.54
CA ASN A 17 -8.82 -0.30 8.98
C ASN A 17 -8.15 -1.55 8.40
N THR A 18 -6.94 -1.41 7.87
CA THR A 18 -6.19 -2.50 7.24
C THR A 18 -5.34 -3.33 8.21
N LEU A 19 -5.27 -2.96 9.49
CA LEU A 19 -4.42 -3.59 10.51
C LEU A 19 -5.07 -4.82 11.16
N GLY A 20 -6.05 -5.45 10.60
CA GLY A 20 -6.66 -6.65 11.21
C GLY A 20 -5.87 -7.91 10.88
N SER A 21 -5.55 -8.73 11.88
CA SER A 21 -5.07 -10.10 11.68
C SER A 21 -5.67 -11.04 12.72
N ALA A 22 -6.17 -12.16 12.26
CA ALA A 22 -6.55 -13.26 13.13
C ALA A 22 -5.32 -14.11 13.45
N GLY A 23 -5.07 -14.40 14.72
CA GLY A 23 -4.11 -15.42 15.14
C GLY A 23 -2.85 -14.95 15.87
N ALA A 24 -2.44 -13.68 15.80
CA ALA A 24 -1.36 -13.19 16.64
C ALA A 24 -1.83 -13.01 18.10
N ARG A 25 -1.10 -13.58 19.05
CA ARG A 25 -1.38 -13.37 20.50
C ARG A 25 -0.85 -12.01 20.89
N THR A 26 -1.70 -11.22 21.57
CA THR A 26 -1.35 -9.92 22.14
C THR A 26 -1.13 -10.04 23.64
N ILE A 27 -0.39 -9.09 24.26
CA ILE A 27 -0.14 -9.02 25.71
C ILE A 27 -1.48 -9.05 26.46
N VAL A 28 -2.44 -8.24 26.03
CA VAL A 28 -3.83 -8.30 26.48
C VAL A 28 -4.61 -9.04 25.41
N PRO A 29 -5.25 -10.18 25.73
CA PRO A 29 -6.05 -10.90 24.76
C PRO A 29 -7.16 -10.01 24.17
N LEU A 30 -7.06 -9.67 22.90
CA LEU A 30 -8.05 -8.85 22.22
C LEU A 30 -9.07 -9.78 21.53
N PRO A 31 -10.37 -9.71 21.89
CA PRO A 31 -11.40 -10.45 21.19
C PRO A 31 -11.47 -10.04 19.72
N ARG A 32 -11.71 -11.00 18.82
CA ARG A 32 -11.87 -10.72 17.37
C ARG A 32 -12.93 -9.66 17.07
N SER A 33 -14.03 -9.69 17.82
CA SER A 33 -15.12 -8.71 17.71
C SER A 33 -14.63 -7.28 18.01
N LEU A 34 -13.77 -7.09 19.02
CA LEU A 34 -13.22 -5.79 19.34
C LEU A 34 -12.30 -5.28 18.22
N ILE A 35 -11.42 -6.14 17.69
CA ILE A 35 -10.54 -5.80 16.56
C ILE A 35 -11.38 -5.39 15.35
N GLN A 36 -12.44 -6.15 15.04
CA GLN A 36 -13.36 -5.84 13.95
C GLN A 36 -14.11 -4.53 14.19
N MET A 37 -14.60 -4.27 15.41
CA MET A 37 -15.26 -3.00 15.75
C MET A 37 -14.31 -1.81 15.58
N VAL A 38 -13.06 -1.92 16.04
CA VAL A 38 -12.07 -0.84 15.90
C VAL A 38 -11.72 -0.59 14.43
N THR A 39 -11.47 -1.65 13.66
CA THR A 39 -11.10 -1.52 12.25
C THR A 39 -12.26 -1.02 11.38
N MET A 40 -13.49 -1.49 11.63
CA MET A 40 -14.68 -1.00 10.93
C MET A 40 -15.07 0.40 11.38
N GLY A 41 -15.01 0.69 12.68
CA GLY A 41 -15.24 2.04 13.21
C GLY A 41 -14.26 3.05 12.63
N ALA A 42 -12.99 2.67 12.46
CA ALA A 42 -11.99 3.49 11.79
C ALA A 42 -12.37 3.78 10.32
N LEU A 43 -12.88 2.80 9.59
CA LEU A 43 -13.31 2.99 8.21
C LEU A 43 -14.53 3.91 8.10
N VAL A 44 -15.54 3.70 8.94
CA VAL A 44 -16.73 4.56 8.98
C VAL A 44 -16.36 5.99 9.35
N ALA A 45 -15.47 6.16 10.34
CA ALA A 45 -14.95 7.47 10.72
C ALA A 45 -14.13 8.11 9.59
N ALA A 46 -13.31 7.32 8.87
CA ALA A 46 -12.55 7.79 7.70
C ALA A 46 -13.49 8.31 6.60
N PHE A 47 -14.53 7.55 6.28
CA PHE A 47 -15.53 7.94 5.29
C PHE A 47 -16.28 9.21 5.70
N ALA A 48 -16.78 9.27 6.93
CA ALA A 48 -17.50 10.43 7.47
C ALA A 48 -16.62 11.69 7.48
N LEU A 49 -15.35 11.59 7.92
CA LEU A 49 -14.41 12.71 7.89
C LEU A 49 -14.04 13.12 6.47
N ALA A 50 -13.84 12.17 5.55
CA ALA A 50 -13.58 12.46 4.14
C ALA A 50 -14.75 13.22 3.52
N LEU A 51 -15.98 12.81 3.83
CA LEU A 51 -17.21 13.48 3.40
C LEU A 51 -17.29 14.90 3.99
N ALA A 52 -17.06 15.06 5.30
CA ALA A 52 -17.09 16.37 5.97
C ALA A 52 -16.08 17.36 5.40
N VAL A 53 -14.87 16.90 5.03
CA VAL A 53 -13.85 17.76 4.42
C VAL A 53 -14.15 18.02 2.94
N ASN A 54 -14.90 17.15 2.28
CA ASN A 54 -15.26 17.23 0.86
C ASN A 54 -16.78 17.38 0.63
N LEU A 55 -17.45 18.22 1.39
CA LEU A 55 -18.92 18.44 1.30
C LEU A 55 -19.43 18.75 -0.11
N ARG A 56 -18.60 19.33 -0.98
CA ARG A 56 -18.95 19.60 -2.37
C ARG A 56 -18.80 18.39 -3.29
N LEU A 57 -18.46 17.21 -2.74
CA LEU A 57 -18.26 15.95 -3.45
C LEU A 57 -17.35 16.10 -4.69
N ARG A 58 -16.35 16.97 -4.62
CA ARG A 58 -15.40 17.14 -5.72
C ARG A 58 -14.47 15.92 -5.72
N VAL A 59 -14.48 15.18 -6.81
CA VAL A 59 -13.66 14.01 -7.03
C VAL A 59 -12.79 14.17 -8.27
N ARG A 60 -11.66 13.50 -8.31
CA ARG A 60 -10.82 13.40 -9.51
C ARG A 60 -10.86 11.96 -9.98
N PRO A 61 -11.59 11.66 -11.06
CA PRO A 61 -11.60 10.33 -11.62
C PRO A 61 -10.19 9.90 -12.01
N SER A 62 -9.78 8.73 -11.57
CA SER A 62 -8.56 8.08 -12.02
C SER A 62 -8.89 6.65 -12.41
N ALA A 63 -8.13 6.08 -13.33
CA ALA A 63 -8.32 4.68 -13.74
C ALA A 63 -8.27 3.73 -12.53
N TYR A 64 -7.46 4.05 -11.52
CA TYR A 64 -7.36 3.26 -10.30
C TYR A 64 -8.67 3.15 -9.53
N VAL A 65 -9.28 4.29 -9.14
CA VAL A 65 -10.55 4.25 -8.38
C VAL A 65 -11.72 3.75 -9.22
N LEU A 66 -11.69 3.97 -10.54
CA LEU A 66 -12.69 3.40 -11.46
C LEU A 66 -12.59 1.87 -11.50
N LEU A 67 -11.39 1.31 -11.65
CA LEU A 67 -11.19 -0.14 -11.66
C LEU A 67 -11.54 -0.78 -10.31
N LEU A 68 -11.24 -0.11 -9.18
CA LEU A 68 -11.70 -0.57 -7.87
C LEU A 68 -13.22 -0.52 -7.72
N THR A 69 -13.87 0.47 -8.31
CA THR A 69 -15.35 0.53 -8.34
C THR A 69 -15.91 -0.62 -9.17
N LEU A 70 -15.30 -0.93 -10.31
CA LEU A 70 -15.69 -2.10 -11.11
C LEU A 70 -15.44 -3.41 -10.38
N LEU A 71 -14.41 -3.49 -9.51
CA LEU A 71 -14.14 -4.69 -8.70
C LEU A 71 -15.25 -4.98 -7.67
N LEU A 72 -16.04 -3.97 -7.29
CA LEU A 72 -17.22 -4.19 -6.46
C LEU A 72 -18.28 -5.04 -7.17
N VAL A 73 -18.36 -5.00 -8.50
CA VAL A 73 -19.37 -5.74 -9.27
C VAL A 73 -19.24 -7.25 -9.05
N PRO A 74 -18.10 -7.91 -9.39
CA PRO A 74 -17.93 -9.34 -9.11
C PRO A 74 -18.04 -9.64 -7.61
N SER A 75 -17.54 -8.76 -6.73
CA SER A 75 -17.61 -8.94 -5.29
C SER A 75 -19.06 -9.03 -4.78
N VAL A 76 -19.94 -8.16 -5.27
CA VAL A 76 -21.36 -8.16 -4.89
C VAL A 76 -22.08 -9.34 -5.51
N ILE A 77 -21.88 -9.62 -6.80
CA ILE A 77 -22.53 -10.74 -7.50
C ILE A 77 -22.21 -12.07 -6.80
N SER A 78 -20.92 -12.33 -6.53
CA SER A 78 -20.50 -13.57 -5.87
C SER A 78 -20.99 -13.68 -4.44
N SER A 79 -21.00 -12.57 -3.69
CA SER A 79 -21.43 -12.56 -2.29
C SER A 79 -22.93 -12.58 -2.11
N ALA A 80 -23.70 -12.14 -3.11
CA ALA A 80 -25.18 -12.18 -3.09
C ALA A 80 -25.74 -13.59 -3.31
N ASN A 81 -25.01 -14.46 -4.03
CA ASN A 81 -25.41 -15.86 -4.25
C ASN A 81 -25.29 -16.77 -3.02
N LEU A 82 -24.81 -16.26 -1.93
CA LEU A 82 -25.05 -16.63 -0.51
C LEU A 82 -24.70 -18.04 -0.02
N GLU A 83 -23.87 -18.78 -0.63
CA GLU A 83 -23.22 -19.90 0.07
C GLU A 83 -22.29 -19.41 1.21
N SER A 84 -21.80 -18.17 1.09
CA SER A 84 -20.88 -17.53 2.05
C SER A 84 -21.54 -16.74 3.19
N GLY A 85 -22.89 -16.64 3.21
CA GLY A 85 -23.64 -15.96 4.25
C GLY A 85 -23.48 -14.42 4.32
N PHE A 86 -24.08 -13.79 5.34
CA PHE A 86 -24.01 -12.32 5.54
C PHE A 86 -22.60 -11.76 5.72
N GLY A 87 -21.63 -12.56 6.13
CA GLY A 87 -20.24 -12.15 6.28
C GLY A 87 -19.60 -11.62 4.99
N ALA A 88 -19.96 -12.23 3.85
CA ALA A 88 -19.46 -11.82 2.54
C ALA A 88 -20.02 -10.44 2.13
N LEU A 89 -21.32 -10.21 2.33
CA LEU A 89 -21.93 -8.90 2.08
C LEU A 89 -21.35 -7.79 2.97
N PHE A 90 -21.06 -8.10 4.23
CA PHE A 90 -20.39 -7.16 5.13
C PHE A 90 -19.01 -6.78 4.62
N ARG A 91 -18.25 -7.72 4.06
CA ARG A 91 -16.95 -7.44 3.43
C ARG A 91 -17.10 -6.62 2.15
N CYS A 92 -18.14 -6.86 1.35
CA CYS A 92 -18.46 -5.98 0.21
C CYS A 92 -18.77 -4.56 0.65
N ALA A 93 -19.57 -4.36 1.71
CA ALA A 93 -19.83 -3.04 2.27
C ALA A 93 -18.55 -2.36 2.77
N ARG A 94 -17.66 -3.12 3.43
CA ARG A 94 -16.33 -2.64 3.83
C ARG A 94 -15.52 -2.17 2.62
N LEU A 95 -15.46 -2.96 1.57
CA LEU A 95 -14.74 -2.60 0.34
C LEU A 95 -15.37 -1.37 -0.32
N ALA A 96 -16.70 -1.27 -0.38
CA ALA A 96 -17.41 -0.13 -0.93
C ALA A 96 -17.13 1.17 -0.16
N LEU A 97 -17.15 1.14 1.18
CA LEU A 97 -16.78 2.30 2.01
C LEU A 97 -15.30 2.68 1.83
N PHE A 98 -14.42 1.70 1.71
CA PHE A 98 -13.00 1.93 1.45
C PHE A 98 -12.80 2.63 0.10
N VAL A 99 -13.39 2.12 -0.97
CA VAL A 99 -13.33 2.71 -2.32
C VAL A 99 -13.98 4.09 -2.32
N GLY A 100 -15.15 4.25 -1.68
CA GLY A 100 -15.82 5.55 -1.53
C GLY A 100 -14.96 6.59 -0.81
N THR A 101 -14.21 6.18 0.24
CA THR A 101 -13.26 7.06 0.93
C THR A 101 -12.12 7.48 0.00
N LEU A 102 -11.58 6.55 -0.80
CA LEU A 102 -10.54 6.88 -1.79
C LEU A 102 -11.07 7.83 -2.87
N TRP A 103 -12.33 7.67 -3.32
CA TRP A 103 -12.97 8.63 -4.22
C TRP A 103 -13.01 10.04 -3.63
N LEU A 104 -13.43 10.18 -2.38
CA LEU A 104 -13.48 11.48 -1.70
C LEU A 104 -12.08 12.08 -1.53
N LEU A 105 -11.05 11.25 -1.24
CA LEU A 105 -9.66 11.68 -1.11
C LEU A 105 -9.01 12.01 -2.46
N SER A 106 -9.51 11.48 -3.58
CA SER A 106 -8.95 11.71 -4.91
C SER A 106 -8.91 13.20 -5.31
N ARG A 107 -9.74 14.04 -4.69
CA ARG A 107 -9.69 15.50 -4.84
C ARG A 107 -8.29 16.09 -4.61
N TRP A 108 -7.52 15.50 -3.68
CA TRP A 108 -6.18 15.96 -3.30
C TRP A 108 -5.05 15.17 -3.97
N TRP A 109 -5.38 14.37 -4.98
CA TRP A 109 -4.38 13.68 -5.79
C TRP A 109 -3.86 14.66 -6.85
N ASP A 110 -2.65 15.13 -6.64
CA ASP A 110 -2.06 16.24 -7.42
C ASP A 110 -0.66 15.90 -7.97
N GLY A 111 -0.23 14.65 -7.84
CA GLY A 111 1.12 14.22 -8.24
C GLY A 111 2.20 14.55 -7.23
N GLU A 112 1.85 15.14 -6.09
CA GLU A 112 2.77 15.56 -5.05
C GLU A 112 3.02 14.46 -4.00
N LEU A 113 4.06 14.64 -3.18
CA LEU A 113 4.51 13.67 -2.18
C LEU A 113 3.69 13.70 -0.87
N THR A 114 2.56 14.37 -0.84
CA THR A 114 1.74 14.54 0.37
C THR A 114 1.27 13.19 0.93
N PHE A 115 0.69 12.34 0.09
CA PHE A 115 0.24 11.01 0.52
C PHE A 115 1.40 10.06 0.86
N VAL A 116 2.55 10.20 0.20
CA VAL A 116 3.78 9.46 0.58
C VAL A 116 4.18 9.79 2.02
N ARG A 117 4.19 11.08 2.38
CA ARG A 117 4.54 11.51 3.75
C ARG A 117 3.52 11.03 4.78
N HIS A 118 2.22 11.06 4.48
CA HIS A 118 1.18 10.51 5.35
C HIS A 118 1.37 8.99 5.52
N HIS A 119 1.65 8.29 4.43
CA HIS A 119 1.85 6.86 4.42
C HIS A 119 3.06 6.44 5.28
N ILE A 120 4.20 7.09 5.10
CA ILE A 120 5.39 6.86 5.92
C ILE A 120 5.08 7.12 7.40
N ARG A 121 4.46 8.24 7.75
CA ARG A 121 4.17 8.59 9.15
C ARG A 121 3.26 7.58 9.81
N MET A 122 2.20 7.13 9.13
CA MET A 122 1.24 6.20 9.70
C MET A 122 1.85 4.81 9.90
N TYR A 123 2.56 4.28 8.92
CA TYR A 123 3.23 2.99 9.10
C TYR A 123 4.42 3.06 10.07
N PHE A 124 5.11 4.18 10.14
CA PHE A 124 6.14 4.38 11.16
C PHE A 124 5.54 4.38 12.58
N ALA A 125 4.36 4.98 12.76
CA ALA A 125 3.64 4.90 14.04
C ALA A 125 3.19 3.46 14.36
N VAL A 126 2.71 2.71 13.36
CA VAL A 126 2.39 1.27 13.52
C VAL A 126 3.62 0.48 13.93
N LEU A 127 4.76 0.67 13.24
CA LEU A 127 6.00 -0.01 13.59
C LEU A 127 6.53 0.42 14.97
N GLY A 128 6.31 1.68 15.34
CA GLY A 128 6.59 2.16 16.71
C GLY A 128 5.80 1.38 17.78
N SER A 129 4.53 1.07 17.52
CA SER A 129 3.74 0.22 18.42
C SER A 129 4.27 -1.23 18.48
N VAL A 130 4.78 -1.77 17.36
CA VAL A 130 5.41 -3.10 17.35
C VAL A 130 6.69 -3.10 18.15
N ALA A 131 7.56 -2.08 17.97
CA ALA A 131 8.78 -1.93 18.72
C ALA A 131 8.52 -1.76 20.22
N ALA A 132 7.54 -0.94 20.59
CA ALA A 132 7.12 -0.77 21.99
C ALA A 132 6.63 -2.10 22.59
N GLY A 133 5.81 -2.86 21.85
CA GLY A 133 5.37 -4.19 22.29
C GLY A 133 6.51 -5.18 22.48
N ALA A 134 7.51 -5.15 21.59
CA ALA A 134 8.70 -6.01 21.68
C ALA A 134 9.58 -5.64 22.90
N LEU A 135 9.67 -4.36 23.25
CA LEU A 135 10.42 -3.91 24.44
C LEU A 135 9.69 -4.26 25.74
N VAL A 136 8.35 -4.14 25.77
CA VAL A 136 7.54 -4.42 26.97
C VAL A 136 7.42 -5.93 27.21
N SER A 137 7.26 -6.73 26.16
CA SER A 137 7.07 -8.18 26.27
C SER A 137 7.75 -8.92 25.11
N PRO A 138 9.07 -9.14 25.19
CA PRO A 138 9.82 -9.84 24.16
C PRO A 138 9.26 -11.24 23.85
N GLY A 139 8.85 -12.00 24.88
CA GLY A 139 8.29 -13.35 24.70
C GLY A 139 6.95 -13.35 23.95
N ALA A 140 6.11 -12.33 24.10
CA ALA A 140 4.88 -12.18 23.31
C ALA A 140 5.16 -11.69 21.89
N ALA A 141 6.23 -10.90 21.72
CA ALA A 141 6.59 -10.33 20.41
C ALA A 141 7.38 -11.33 19.52
N LEU A 142 8.07 -12.32 20.11
CA LEU A 142 8.89 -13.33 19.43
C LEU A 142 8.42 -14.74 19.81
N PRO A 143 7.16 -15.12 19.56
CA PRO A 143 6.61 -16.38 20.02
C PRO A 143 7.13 -17.58 19.19
N ASP A 144 7.34 -18.72 19.86
CA ASP A 144 7.77 -19.98 19.21
C ASP A 144 6.78 -20.45 18.12
N LEU A 145 5.49 -20.15 18.30
CA LEU A 145 4.45 -20.46 17.32
C LEU A 145 4.78 -19.93 15.90
N TYR A 146 5.49 -18.81 15.82
CA TYR A 146 5.96 -18.23 14.55
C TYR A 146 7.46 -18.49 14.32
N GLY A 147 8.07 -19.44 15.03
CA GLY A 147 9.51 -19.72 14.92
C GLY A 147 10.37 -18.54 15.35
N GLY A 148 10.00 -17.84 16.42
CA GLY A 148 10.74 -16.67 16.92
C GLY A 148 10.66 -15.42 16.03
N ARG A 149 9.76 -15.38 15.05
CA ARG A 149 9.55 -14.23 14.17
C ARG A 149 8.76 -13.13 14.87
N LEU A 150 9.13 -11.89 14.60
CA LEU A 150 8.48 -10.72 15.20
C LEU A 150 7.00 -10.62 14.82
N VAL A 151 6.14 -10.52 15.84
CA VAL A 151 4.70 -10.25 15.74
C VAL A 151 4.33 -8.98 16.51
N GLY A 152 3.15 -8.44 16.24
CA GLY A 152 2.63 -7.30 16.98
C GLY A 152 2.09 -7.74 18.35
N ALA A 153 2.80 -7.43 19.44
CA ALA A 153 2.39 -7.78 20.80
C ALA A 153 1.31 -6.85 21.40
N LEU A 154 1.23 -5.59 20.96
CA LEU A 154 0.17 -4.64 21.38
C LEU A 154 -1.07 -4.72 20.49
N TRP A 155 -0.88 -4.90 19.19
CA TRP A 155 -1.92 -5.09 18.18
C TRP A 155 -1.58 -6.32 17.33
N PRO A 156 -2.55 -7.19 17.00
CA PRO A 156 -2.28 -8.49 16.38
C PRO A 156 -1.83 -8.36 14.92
N LEU A 157 -0.55 -8.11 14.72
CA LEU A 157 0.10 -8.05 13.42
C LEU A 157 0.95 -9.29 13.17
N THR A 158 0.84 -9.87 11.98
CA THR A 158 1.67 -11.00 11.58
C THR A 158 3.05 -10.55 11.08
N PRO A 159 4.07 -11.44 11.11
CA PRO A 159 5.39 -11.10 10.58
C PRO A 159 5.39 -10.57 9.14
N PRO A 160 4.61 -11.13 8.18
CA PRO A 160 4.52 -10.58 6.83
C PRO A 160 4.00 -9.15 6.79
N GLN A 161 2.99 -8.80 7.59
CA GLN A 161 2.45 -7.44 7.65
C GLN A 161 3.48 -6.43 8.18
N ILE A 162 4.17 -6.77 9.28
CA ILE A 162 5.24 -5.92 9.84
C ILE A 162 6.35 -5.74 8.82
N GLY A 163 6.79 -6.85 8.18
CA GLY A 163 7.79 -6.82 7.12
C GLY A 163 7.38 -5.94 5.93
N GLN A 164 6.12 -6.02 5.51
CA GLN A 164 5.54 -5.20 4.45
C GLN A 164 5.61 -3.69 4.81
N TYR A 165 5.15 -3.32 6.00
CA TYR A 165 5.16 -1.91 6.42
C TYR A 165 6.58 -1.36 6.51
N ALA A 166 7.49 -2.13 7.11
CA ALA A 166 8.90 -1.77 7.20
C ALA A 166 9.53 -1.59 5.80
N ALA A 167 9.37 -2.56 4.91
CA ALA A 167 9.92 -2.52 3.56
C ALA A 167 9.41 -1.30 2.77
N VAL A 168 8.10 -1.01 2.84
CA VAL A 168 7.50 0.11 2.10
C VAL A 168 8.02 1.45 2.59
N ILE A 169 8.08 1.68 3.92
CA ILE A 169 8.59 2.97 4.42
C ILE A 169 10.10 3.12 4.24
N ILE A 170 10.88 2.05 4.30
CA ILE A 170 12.31 2.07 3.96
C ILE A 170 12.48 2.52 2.50
N GLY A 171 11.82 1.85 1.56
CA GLY A 171 11.95 2.15 0.14
C GLY A 171 11.53 3.58 -0.20
N LEU A 172 10.38 4.03 0.30
CA LEU A 172 9.92 5.42 0.11
C LEU A 172 10.88 6.43 0.74
N THR A 173 11.41 6.17 1.94
CA THR A 173 12.33 7.10 2.63
C THR A 173 13.67 7.16 1.91
N VAL A 174 14.20 6.04 1.39
CA VAL A 174 15.40 6.02 0.55
C VAL A 174 15.20 6.86 -0.71
N LEU A 175 14.06 6.73 -1.39
CA LEU A 175 13.76 7.55 -2.58
C LEU A 175 13.66 9.03 -2.23
N LEU A 176 13.02 9.39 -1.10
CA LEU A 176 12.99 10.77 -0.63
C LEU A 176 14.39 11.31 -0.31
N LEU A 177 15.27 10.49 0.26
CA LEU A 177 16.66 10.84 0.54
C LEU A 177 17.45 11.07 -0.77
N VAL A 178 17.34 10.16 -1.74
CA VAL A 178 17.96 10.30 -3.07
C VAL A 178 17.43 11.54 -3.79
N GLY A 179 16.14 11.82 -3.67
CA GLY A 179 15.48 13.01 -4.21
C GLY A 179 15.72 14.29 -3.40
N ARG A 180 16.51 14.25 -2.32
CA ARG A 180 16.80 15.38 -1.42
C ARG A 180 15.54 16.04 -0.82
N ARG A 181 14.51 15.24 -0.56
CA ARG A 181 13.24 15.68 0.06
C ARG A 181 13.18 15.38 1.56
N THR A 182 14.19 14.73 2.10
CA THR A 182 14.45 14.52 3.52
C THR A 182 15.96 14.63 3.78
N ASP A 183 16.34 15.01 4.97
CA ASP A 183 17.71 15.05 5.43
C ASP A 183 18.19 13.65 5.87
N ARG A 184 19.50 13.50 6.05
CA ARG A 184 20.11 12.21 6.40
C ARG A 184 19.68 11.72 7.79
N THR A 185 19.56 12.63 8.74
CA THR A 185 19.17 12.29 10.11
C THR A 185 17.72 11.82 10.16
N GLY A 186 16.78 12.55 9.55
CA GLY A 186 15.39 12.16 9.47
C GLY A 186 15.20 10.83 8.71
N ALA A 187 15.99 10.60 7.65
CA ALA A 187 15.97 9.31 6.96
C ALA A 187 16.51 8.18 7.86
N ALA A 188 17.60 8.38 8.58
CA ALA A 188 18.19 7.37 9.47
C ALA A 188 17.22 6.97 10.60
N VAL A 189 16.53 7.94 11.21
CA VAL A 189 15.53 7.71 12.26
C VAL A 189 14.41 6.78 11.80
N ILE A 190 14.04 6.83 10.51
CA ILE A 190 12.99 5.94 9.97
C ILE A 190 13.60 4.63 9.49
N ILE A 191 14.70 4.67 8.73
CA ILE A 191 15.26 3.50 8.05
C ILE A 191 15.87 2.50 9.06
N VAL A 192 16.65 2.97 10.03
CA VAL A 192 17.40 2.07 10.94
C VAL A 192 16.46 1.19 11.76
N PRO A 193 15.49 1.74 12.54
CA PRO A 193 14.58 0.88 13.30
C PRO A 193 13.72 0.00 12.39
N SER A 194 13.30 0.50 11.21
CA SER A 194 12.51 -0.29 10.26
C SER A 194 13.30 -1.47 9.69
N LEU A 195 14.62 -1.31 9.43
CA LEU A 195 15.49 -2.42 9.01
C LEU A 195 15.63 -3.48 10.10
N VAL A 196 15.79 -3.07 11.35
CA VAL A 196 15.84 -4.01 12.49
C VAL A 196 14.54 -4.80 12.57
N LEU A 197 13.38 -4.11 12.52
CA LEU A 197 12.08 -4.79 12.56
C LEU A 197 11.89 -5.72 11.35
N LEU A 198 12.25 -5.28 10.13
CA LEU A 198 12.21 -6.13 8.92
C LEU A 198 13.07 -7.39 9.09
N ALA A 199 14.28 -7.25 9.60
CA ALA A 199 15.17 -8.39 9.84
C ALA A 199 14.57 -9.38 10.83
N LEU A 200 13.98 -8.91 11.94
CA LEU A 200 13.35 -9.76 12.96
C LEU A 200 12.06 -10.45 12.45
N THR A 201 11.41 -9.93 11.41
CA THR A 201 10.25 -10.62 10.81
C THR A 201 10.64 -11.83 9.99
N HIS A 202 11.89 -11.95 9.53
CA HIS A 202 12.35 -12.93 8.56
C HIS A 202 11.43 -13.05 7.33
N THR A 203 10.85 -11.97 6.83
CA THR A 203 9.89 -11.96 5.73
C THR A 203 10.60 -11.81 4.40
N ARG A 204 10.83 -12.93 3.71
CA ARG A 204 11.55 -13.00 2.43
C ARG A 204 10.90 -12.13 1.34
N THR A 205 9.59 -12.24 1.21
CA THR A 205 8.81 -11.49 0.21
C THR A 205 8.94 -9.99 0.39
N ALA A 206 8.83 -9.50 1.63
CA ALA A 206 8.99 -8.08 1.92
C ALA A 206 10.41 -7.58 1.58
N THR A 207 11.42 -8.39 1.91
CA THR A 207 12.83 -8.09 1.60
C THR A 207 13.08 -8.10 0.09
N LEU A 208 12.58 -9.11 -0.64
CA LEU A 208 12.69 -9.18 -2.09
C LEU A 208 11.96 -8.00 -2.76
N GLY A 209 10.73 -7.71 -2.33
CA GLY A 209 9.93 -6.60 -2.84
C GLY A 209 10.61 -5.24 -2.60
N LEU A 210 11.24 -5.06 -1.43
CA LEU A 210 12.03 -3.86 -1.13
C LEU A 210 13.18 -3.69 -2.11
N PHE A 211 14.05 -4.68 -2.24
CA PHE A 211 15.26 -4.56 -3.06
C PHE A 211 14.93 -4.48 -4.56
N ALA A 212 14.06 -5.35 -5.07
CA ALA A 212 13.70 -5.35 -6.48
C ALA A 212 12.90 -4.08 -6.87
N GLY A 213 11.90 -3.72 -6.05
CA GLY A 213 11.12 -2.49 -6.27
C GLY A 213 11.99 -1.23 -6.20
N LEU A 214 12.92 -1.17 -5.23
CA LEU A 214 13.84 -0.03 -5.09
C LEU A 214 14.83 0.03 -6.26
N ALA A 215 15.37 -1.10 -6.72
CA ALA A 215 16.23 -1.17 -7.89
C ALA A 215 15.52 -0.62 -9.14
N LEU A 216 14.29 -1.07 -9.43
CA LEU A 216 13.50 -0.57 -10.56
C LEU A 216 13.22 0.93 -10.45
N ALA A 217 12.85 1.40 -9.26
CA ALA A 217 12.59 2.81 -9.02
C ALA A 217 13.84 3.68 -9.23
N ILE A 218 15.00 3.24 -8.72
CA ILE A 218 16.26 3.98 -8.85
C ILE A 218 16.76 3.92 -10.30
N CYS A 219 16.67 2.77 -10.98
CA CYS A 219 16.99 2.66 -12.41
C CYS A 219 16.17 3.67 -13.23
N SER A 220 14.93 3.92 -12.86
CA SER A 220 14.09 4.93 -13.55
C SER A 220 14.62 6.37 -13.40
N LEU A 221 15.51 6.64 -12.43
CA LEU A 221 16.13 7.95 -12.16
C LEU A 221 17.59 8.04 -12.59
N VAL A 222 18.26 6.90 -12.88
CA VAL A 222 19.72 6.84 -13.13
C VAL A 222 20.16 7.77 -14.26
N LEU A 223 19.36 7.84 -15.34
CA LEU A 223 19.70 8.67 -16.51
C LEU A 223 19.59 10.18 -16.23
N THR A 224 18.75 10.59 -15.27
CA THR A 224 18.42 12.01 -15.02
C THR A 224 19.01 12.55 -13.72
N SER A 225 19.49 11.68 -12.81
CA SER A 225 19.95 12.08 -11.47
C SER A 225 21.34 11.53 -11.15
N ALA A 226 22.34 12.43 -10.99
CA ALA A 226 23.66 12.06 -10.52
C ALA A 226 23.65 11.44 -9.11
N ALA A 227 22.69 11.85 -8.26
CA ALA A 227 22.50 11.27 -6.93
C ALA A 227 22.02 9.82 -7.03
N ALA A 228 21.06 9.53 -7.94
CA ALA A 228 20.58 8.18 -8.19
C ALA A 228 21.69 7.27 -8.74
N ARG A 229 22.52 7.76 -9.67
CA ARG A 229 23.69 7.01 -10.19
C ARG A 229 24.67 6.65 -9.08
N ARG A 230 25.05 7.63 -8.25
CA ARG A 230 26.00 7.38 -7.13
C ARG A 230 25.41 6.41 -6.12
N PHE A 231 24.13 6.56 -5.79
CA PHE A 231 23.45 5.63 -4.89
C PHE A 231 23.40 4.22 -5.49
N PHE A 232 23.04 4.08 -6.76
CA PHE A 232 22.95 2.78 -7.44
C PHE A 232 24.32 2.08 -7.45
N VAL A 233 25.38 2.77 -7.87
CA VAL A 233 26.73 2.20 -7.87
C VAL A 233 27.17 1.83 -6.46
N GLY A 234 26.96 2.70 -5.46
CA GLY A 234 27.26 2.40 -4.07
C GLY A 234 26.48 1.19 -3.53
N ALA A 235 25.18 1.11 -3.83
CA ALA A 235 24.34 -0.01 -3.42
C ALA A 235 24.79 -1.35 -4.05
N VAL A 236 25.15 -1.35 -5.33
CA VAL A 236 25.68 -2.54 -6.02
C VAL A 236 27.00 -2.98 -5.41
N LEU A 237 27.94 -2.05 -5.14
CA LEU A 237 29.21 -2.35 -4.48
C LEU A 237 28.98 -2.92 -3.07
N VAL A 238 28.13 -2.29 -2.26
CA VAL A 238 27.82 -2.80 -0.91
C VAL A 238 27.17 -4.18 -0.98
N ALA A 239 26.23 -4.40 -1.92
CA ALA A 239 25.60 -5.71 -2.11
C ALA A 239 26.62 -6.77 -2.54
N ALA A 240 27.56 -6.45 -3.44
CA ALA A 240 28.61 -7.36 -3.85
C ALA A 240 29.56 -7.72 -2.67
N VAL A 241 30.01 -6.72 -1.90
CA VAL A 241 30.83 -6.95 -0.70
C VAL A 241 30.05 -7.78 0.33
N ALA A 242 28.79 -7.46 0.59
CA ALA A 242 27.96 -8.23 1.53
C ALA A 242 27.74 -9.68 1.08
N ALA A 243 27.54 -9.91 -0.22
CA ALA A 243 27.40 -11.25 -0.77
C ALA A 243 28.68 -12.09 -0.59
N VAL A 244 29.86 -11.50 -0.77
CA VAL A 244 31.14 -12.18 -0.55
C VAL A 244 31.43 -12.38 0.93
N ALA A 245 31.24 -11.35 1.77
CA ALA A 245 31.60 -11.39 3.18
C ALA A 245 30.63 -12.21 4.04
N PHE A 246 29.34 -12.18 3.69
CA PHE A 246 28.25 -12.74 4.51
C PHE A 246 27.39 -13.73 3.75
N GLY A 247 27.83 -14.27 2.60
CA GLY A 247 27.03 -15.11 1.72
C GLY A 247 26.42 -16.33 2.42
N SER A 248 27.21 -17.08 3.22
CA SER A 248 26.71 -18.23 3.99
C SER A 248 25.69 -17.85 5.06
N TRP A 249 25.92 -16.73 5.76
CA TRP A 249 24.98 -16.22 6.76
C TRP A 249 23.67 -15.73 6.10
N LEU A 250 23.78 -15.01 4.99
CA LEU A 250 22.63 -14.56 4.21
C LEU A 250 21.81 -15.74 3.70
N GLN A 251 22.49 -16.79 3.22
CA GLN A 251 21.84 -18.03 2.79
C GLN A 251 21.11 -18.72 3.95
N ALA A 252 21.77 -18.87 5.11
CA ALA A 252 21.17 -19.47 6.30
C ALA A 252 19.95 -18.65 6.79
N TRP A 253 20.07 -17.31 6.82
CA TRP A 253 18.97 -16.41 7.15
C TRP A 253 17.81 -16.54 6.16
N PHE A 254 18.11 -16.64 4.87
CA PHE A 254 17.11 -16.78 3.81
C PHE A 254 16.43 -18.14 3.85
N LEU A 255 17.16 -19.22 4.07
CA LEU A 255 16.61 -20.58 4.18
C LEU A 255 15.87 -20.83 5.50
N ARG A 256 16.18 -20.12 6.56
CA ARG A 256 15.56 -20.29 7.89
C ARG A 256 15.60 -21.73 8.42
N GLY A 257 16.66 -22.47 8.14
CA GLY A 257 16.78 -23.88 8.50
C GLY A 257 15.85 -24.84 7.73
N GLN A 258 15.15 -24.37 6.69
CA GLN A 258 14.32 -25.20 5.82
C GLN A 258 15.19 -25.93 4.80
N SER A 259 14.77 -27.16 4.42
CA SER A 259 15.38 -27.86 3.29
C SER A 259 15.13 -27.12 1.98
N GLN A 260 16.01 -27.32 0.99
CA GLN A 260 15.83 -26.71 -0.35
C GLN A 260 14.52 -27.18 -1.01
N GLU A 261 14.06 -28.39 -0.74
CA GLU A 261 12.78 -28.91 -1.23
C GLU A 261 11.57 -28.18 -0.64
N ASN A 262 11.59 -27.91 0.68
CA ASN A 262 10.56 -27.09 1.34
C ASN A 262 10.57 -25.65 0.85
N PHE A 263 11.73 -25.13 0.47
CA PHE A 263 11.86 -23.83 -0.13
C PHE A 263 11.27 -23.80 -1.56
N ALA A 264 11.57 -24.80 -2.38
CA ALA A 264 11.06 -24.94 -3.75
C ALA A 264 9.53 -25.10 -3.79
N SER A 265 8.94 -25.81 -2.80
CA SER A 265 7.49 -25.98 -2.65
C SER A 265 6.79 -24.78 -1.99
N LEU A 266 7.48 -23.63 -1.86
CA LEU A 266 6.95 -22.40 -1.23
C LEU A 266 6.35 -22.66 0.17
N THR A 267 6.99 -23.56 0.95
CA THR A 267 6.55 -23.91 2.30
C THR A 267 5.16 -24.59 2.34
N GLY A 268 4.84 -25.41 1.33
CA GLY A 268 3.57 -26.13 1.23
C GLY A 268 2.40 -25.33 0.60
N ARG A 269 2.60 -24.07 0.29
CA ARG A 269 1.56 -23.22 -0.39
C ARG A 269 1.17 -23.77 -1.75
N ALA A 270 2.11 -24.34 -2.51
CA ALA A 270 1.85 -24.93 -3.81
C ALA A 270 0.75 -26.00 -3.75
N LYS A 271 0.70 -26.82 -2.69
CA LYS A 271 -0.35 -27.85 -2.52
C LYS A 271 -1.76 -27.22 -2.43
N VAL A 272 -1.89 -26.10 -1.72
CA VAL A 272 -3.17 -25.38 -1.61
C VAL A 272 -3.56 -24.77 -2.94
N TRP A 273 -2.59 -24.23 -3.68
CA TRP A 273 -2.81 -23.62 -5.00
C TRP A 273 -3.24 -24.66 -6.04
N ASP A 274 -2.54 -25.80 -6.08
CA ASP A 274 -2.86 -26.91 -6.99
C ASP A 274 -4.25 -27.47 -6.69
N ALA A 275 -4.59 -27.69 -5.42
CA ALA A 275 -5.90 -28.17 -4.99
C ALA A 275 -7.02 -27.16 -5.37
N LEU A 276 -6.77 -25.85 -5.20
CA LEU A 276 -7.71 -24.79 -5.56
C LEU A 276 -7.96 -24.74 -7.08
N LEU A 277 -6.90 -24.87 -7.87
CA LEU A 277 -7.00 -24.84 -9.33
C LEU A 277 -7.62 -26.12 -9.92
N ALA A 278 -7.42 -27.26 -9.26
CA ALA A 278 -8.01 -28.55 -9.66
C ALA A 278 -9.48 -28.71 -9.22
N ALA A 279 -9.98 -27.86 -8.32
CA ALA A 279 -11.35 -27.95 -7.81
C ALA A 279 -12.37 -27.68 -8.91
N PRO A 280 -13.36 -28.56 -9.12
CA PRO A 280 -14.43 -28.33 -10.08
C PRO A 280 -15.26 -27.11 -9.66
N ARG A 281 -15.61 -26.25 -10.62
CA ARG A 281 -16.39 -25.02 -10.38
C ARG A 281 -17.49 -24.87 -11.41
N ALA A 282 -18.63 -24.38 -10.99
CA ALA A 282 -19.67 -23.96 -11.91
C ALA A 282 -19.19 -22.76 -12.75
N PRO A 283 -19.70 -22.57 -13.99
CA PRO A 283 -19.30 -21.45 -14.85
C PRO A 283 -19.42 -20.06 -14.20
N LEU A 284 -20.47 -19.84 -13.41
CA LEU A 284 -20.65 -18.59 -12.66
C LEU A 284 -19.61 -18.39 -11.56
N GLU A 285 -19.21 -19.45 -10.88
CA GLU A 285 -18.14 -19.39 -9.88
C GLU A 285 -16.78 -19.15 -10.53
N GLN A 286 -16.53 -19.69 -11.72
CA GLN A 286 -15.31 -19.39 -12.46
C GLN A 286 -15.24 -17.92 -12.87
N LEU A 287 -16.38 -17.31 -13.26
CA LEU A 287 -16.43 -15.92 -13.69
C LEU A 287 -16.43 -14.93 -12.51
N PHE A 288 -17.19 -15.21 -11.44
CA PHE A 288 -17.42 -14.26 -10.36
C PHE A 288 -16.90 -14.70 -8.99
N GLY A 289 -16.41 -15.95 -8.85
CA GLY A 289 -15.91 -16.48 -7.58
C GLY A 289 -17.02 -16.95 -6.63
N THR A 290 -16.58 -17.30 -5.41
CA THR A 290 -17.47 -17.82 -4.34
C THR A 290 -17.92 -16.78 -3.32
N GLY A 291 -17.54 -15.52 -3.49
CA GLY A 291 -17.80 -14.41 -2.56
C GLY A 291 -16.61 -14.06 -1.65
N LEU A 292 -16.65 -12.84 -1.11
CA LEU A 292 -15.58 -12.34 -0.24
C LEU A 292 -15.54 -13.14 1.07
N GLY A 293 -14.50 -13.91 1.25
CA GLY A 293 -14.28 -14.81 2.37
C GLY A 293 -13.07 -14.46 3.21
N ASP A 294 -12.49 -15.43 3.88
CA ASP A 294 -11.29 -15.32 4.70
C ASP A 294 -9.99 -15.68 3.95
N LYS A 295 -10.07 -15.74 2.60
CA LYS A 295 -8.95 -16.08 1.72
C LYS A 295 -8.33 -17.42 2.05
N SER A 296 -9.16 -18.39 2.36
CA SER A 296 -8.78 -19.77 2.63
C SER A 296 -9.42 -20.74 1.62
N PHE A 297 -8.76 -21.88 1.43
CA PHE A 297 -9.27 -23.01 0.66
C PHE A 297 -9.03 -24.29 1.45
N GLY A 298 -10.08 -25.08 1.70
CA GLY A 298 -9.98 -26.26 2.55
C GLY A 298 -9.51 -25.97 3.98
N GLY A 299 -9.80 -24.78 4.53
CA GLY A 299 -9.35 -24.34 5.85
C GLY A 299 -7.91 -23.87 5.93
N LEU A 300 -7.18 -23.83 4.81
CA LEU A 300 -5.80 -23.36 4.74
C LEU A 300 -5.72 -22.01 4.02
N PRO A 301 -4.84 -21.07 4.46
CA PRO A 301 -4.70 -19.77 3.83
C PRO A 301 -4.14 -19.89 2.40
N ILE A 302 -4.68 -19.12 1.46
CA ILE A 302 -4.25 -19.16 0.05
C ILE A 302 -2.89 -18.47 -0.13
N ASP A 303 -2.57 -17.46 0.67
CA ASP A 303 -1.30 -16.71 0.62
C ASP A 303 -0.79 -16.39 -0.81
N ASN A 304 -1.71 -15.99 -1.68
CA ASN A 304 -1.45 -15.53 -3.04
C ASN A 304 -2.61 -14.62 -3.45
N SER A 305 -2.33 -13.36 -3.78
CA SER A 305 -3.38 -12.39 -4.12
C SER A 305 -4.19 -12.79 -5.35
N TRP A 306 -3.53 -13.35 -6.36
CA TRP A 306 -4.17 -13.71 -7.63
C TRP A 306 -5.16 -14.86 -7.44
N LEU A 307 -4.73 -15.89 -6.71
CA LEU A 307 -5.57 -17.05 -6.41
C LEU A 307 -6.65 -16.73 -5.38
N ALA A 308 -6.36 -15.85 -4.41
CA ALA A 308 -7.38 -15.37 -3.48
C ALA A 308 -8.47 -14.58 -4.20
N VAL A 309 -8.08 -13.69 -5.13
CA VAL A 309 -9.03 -12.96 -6.00
C VAL A 309 -9.81 -13.91 -6.89
N TYR A 310 -9.14 -14.91 -7.48
CA TYR A 310 -9.81 -15.94 -8.29
C TYR A 310 -10.82 -16.73 -7.45
N GLN A 311 -10.48 -17.10 -6.23
CA GLN A 311 -11.39 -17.78 -5.30
C GLN A 311 -12.60 -16.92 -4.97
N GLU A 312 -12.39 -15.66 -4.61
CA GLU A 312 -13.42 -14.78 -4.06
C GLU A 312 -14.24 -14.03 -5.12
N GLN A 313 -13.62 -13.65 -6.25
CA GLN A 313 -14.17 -12.74 -7.27
C GLN A 313 -14.07 -13.30 -8.70
N GLY A 314 -13.56 -14.51 -8.86
CA GLY A 314 -13.45 -15.22 -10.14
C GLY A 314 -12.47 -14.58 -11.12
N LEU A 315 -12.55 -15.00 -12.37
CA LEU A 315 -11.72 -14.46 -13.46
C LEU A 315 -11.96 -12.97 -13.70
N THR A 316 -13.18 -12.47 -13.51
CA THR A 316 -13.47 -11.04 -13.63
C THR A 316 -12.71 -10.22 -12.60
N GLY A 317 -12.63 -10.68 -11.36
CA GLY A 317 -11.82 -10.06 -10.32
C GLY A 317 -10.33 -10.04 -10.68
N VAL A 318 -9.80 -11.19 -11.15
CA VAL A 318 -8.38 -11.30 -11.56
C VAL A 318 -8.06 -10.32 -12.70
N VAL A 319 -8.91 -10.24 -13.73
CA VAL A 319 -8.72 -9.29 -14.85
C VAL A 319 -8.72 -7.85 -14.37
N LEU A 320 -9.65 -7.48 -13.49
CA LEU A 320 -9.71 -6.11 -12.95
C LEU A 320 -8.49 -5.76 -12.09
N VAL A 321 -8.05 -6.66 -11.23
CA VAL A 321 -6.85 -6.47 -10.41
C VAL A 321 -5.59 -6.40 -11.29
N ALA A 322 -5.49 -7.26 -12.32
CA ALA A 322 -4.41 -7.19 -13.30
C ALA A 322 -4.43 -5.85 -14.04
N ALA A 323 -5.62 -5.39 -14.46
CA ALA A 323 -5.79 -4.09 -15.10
C ALA A 323 -5.33 -2.94 -14.18
N VAL A 324 -5.57 -2.99 -12.87
CA VAL A 324 -5.06 -1.99 -11.91
C VAL A 324 -3.53 -1.92 -11.98
N VAL A 325 -2.85 -3.06 -11.87
CA VAL A 325 -1.38 -3.11 -11.86
C VAL A 325 -0.80 -2.67 -13.20
N VAL A 326 -1.37 -3.18 -14.32
CA VAL A 326 -0.91 -2.88 -15.69
C VAL A 326 -1.14 -1.41 -16.04
N VAL A 327 -2.31 -0.86 -15.74
CA VAL A 327 -2.63 0.55 -16.05
C VAL A 327 -1.75 1.48 -15.21
N LEU A 328 -1.60 1.25 -13.90
CA LEU A 328 -0.71 2.07 -13.07
C LEU A 328 0.75 1.95 -13.53
N GLY A 329 1.21 0.73 -13.85
CA GLY A 329 2.55 0.49 -14.39
C GLY A 329 2.77 1.20 -15.73
N GLY A 330 1.83 1.07 -16.67
CA GLY A 330 1.86 1.75 -17.96
C GLY A 330 1.90 3.28 -17.83
N VAL A 331 1.01 3.85 -17.01
CA VAL A 331 1.02 5.30 -16.73
C VAL A 331 2.35 5.73 -16.10
N ALA A 332 2.90 4.94 -15.17
CA ALA A 332 4.19 5.26 -14.56
C ALA A 332 5.33 5.24 -15.59
N LEU A 333 5.34 4.28 -16.53
CA LEU A 333 6.36 4.18 -17.57
C LEU A 333 6.27 5.32 -18.58
N LEU A 334 5.06 5.76 -18.94
CA LEU A 334 4.83 6.84 -19.90
C LEU A 334 5.13 8.23 -19.34
N ARG A 335 5.21 8.41 -18.02
CA ARG A 335 5.54 9.70 -17.42
C ARG A 335 7.03 10.02 -17.49
N PRO A 336 7.41 11.30 -17.57
CA PRO A 336 8.80 11.71 -17.52
C PRO A 336 9.46 11.30 -16.19
N PRO A 337 10.78 10.99 -16.19
CA PRO A 337 11.51 10.64 -14.98
C PRO A 337 11.39 11.73 -13.91
N SER A 338 10.88 11.32 -12.75
CA SER A 338 10.66 12.22 -11.61
C SER A 338 10.61 11.43 -10.31
N LEU A 339 10.83 12.08 -9.18
CA LEU A 339 10.75 11.43 -7.87
C LEU A 339 9.35 10.85 -7.58
N PRO A 340 8.22 11.56 -7.85
CA PRO A 340 6.89 10.96 -7.73
C PRO A 340 6.72 9.69 -8.56
N ARG A 341 7.19 9.70 -9.83
CA ARG A 341 7.18 8.50 -10.69
C ARG A 341 7.97 7.35 -10.08
N ALA A 342 9.18 7.61 -9.56
CA ALA A 342 10.02 6.58 -8.97
C ALA A 342 9.36 5.97 -7.72
N CYS A 343 8.74 6.78 -6.86
CA CYS A 343 7.96 6.30 -5.72
C CYS A 343 6.77 5.45 -6.18
N ALA A 344 6.08 5.83 -7.25
CA ALA A 344 4.98 5.06 -7.82
C ALA A 344 5.48 3.71 -8.38
N ILE A 345 6.58 3.70 -9.15
CA ILE A 345 7.22 2.47 -9.67
C ILE A 345 7.59 1.54 -8.51
N PHE A 346 8.21 2.08 -7.45
CA PHE A 346 8.54 1.29 -6.27
C PHE A 346 7.31 0.60 -5.67
N LEU A 347 6.23 1.34 -5.42
CA LEU A 347 5.02 0.80 -4.80
C LEU A 347 4.31 -0.23 -5.68
N ILE A 348 4.21 0.03 -6.99
CA ILE A 348 3.58 -0.88 -7.95
C ILE A 348 4.40 -2.18 -8.04
N SER A 349 5.72 -2.07 -8.20
CA SER A 349 6.62 -3.23 -8.29
C SER A 349 6.62 -4.04 -6.98
N TYR A 350 6.64 -3.35 -5.82
CA TYR A 350 6.51 -4.00 -4.53
C TYR A 350 5.21 -4.81 -4.43
N CYS A 351 4.07 -4.20 -4.77
CA CYS A 351 2.77 -4.87 -4.75
C CYS A 351 2.73 -6.06 -5.72
N ALA A 352 3.27 -5.91 -6.93
CA ALA A 352 3.30 -6.98 -7.93
C ALA A 352 4.13 -8.18 -7.45
N ILE A 353 5.30 -7.95 -6.86
CA ILE A 353 6.17 -9.02 -6.33
C ILE A 353 5.52 -9.68 -5.10
N ALA A 354 5.06 -8.87 -4.15
CA ALA A 354 4.51 -9.37 -2.90
C ALA A 354 3.18 -10.11 -3.11
N SER A 355 2.39 -9.75 -4.12
CA SER A 355 1.11 -10.38 -4.44
C SER A 355 1.22 -11.87 -4.80
N TYR A 356 2.41 -12.33 -5.17
CA TYR A 356 2.65 -13.75 -5.49
C TYR A 356 2.63 -14.66 -4.26
N THR A 357 3.00 -14.13 -3.08
CA THR A 357 3.10 -14.93 -1.84
C THR A 357 2.31 -14.35 -0.67
N GLU A 358 1.54 -13.28 -0.91
CA GLU A 358 0.72 -12.63 0.10
C GLU A 358 -0.64 -12.26 -0.51
N ALA A 359 -1.73 -12.39 0.24
CA ALA A 359 -3.07 -12.05 -0.21
C ALA A 359 -3.45 -10.61 0.18
N GLY A 360 -3.94 -9.80 -0.78
CA GLY A 360 -4.34 -8.43 -0.45
C GLY A 360 -4.85 -7.56 -1.59
N LEU A 361 -4.83 -7.99 -2.84
CA LEU A 361 -5.23 -7.14 -3.98
C LEU A 361 -6.75 -7.04 -4.23
N GLY A 362 -7.55 -7.97 -3.70
CA GLY A 362 -8.99 -8.04 -3.96
C GLY A 362 -9.90 -7.42 -2.90
N ASP A 363 -9.34 -6.95 -1.78
CA ASP A 363 -10.11 -6.46 -0.62
C ASP A 363 -9.44 -5.20 -0.02
N ALA A 364 -10.15 -4.49 0.89
CA ALA A 364 -9.61 -3.37 1.64
C ALA A 364 -8.36 -3.79 2.44
N SER A 365 -7.19 -3.41 1.94
CA SER A 365 -5.89 -3.95 2.39
C SER A 365 -4.79 -2.90 2.31
N PRO A 366 -3.64 -3.15 2.95
CA PRO A 366 -2.45 -2.31 2.79
C PRO A 366 -1.98 -2.20 1.33
N TYR A 367 -2.12 -3.27 0.53
CA TYR A 367 -1.73 -3.27 -0.89
C TYR A 367 -2.53 -2.25 -1.70
N LEU A 368 -3.86 -2.19 -1.51
CA LEU A 368 -4.67 -1.17 -2.17
C LEU A 368 -4.30 0.25 -1.69
N LEU A 369 -3.89 0.44 -0.43
CA LEU A 369 -3.39 1.75 0.02
C LEU A 369 -2.04 2.10 -0.63
N HIS A 370 -1.13 1.14 -0.82
CA HIS A 370 0.12 1.38 -1.55
C HIS A 370 -0.16 1.81 -3.00
N LEU A 371 -1.08 1.10 -3.68
CA LEU A 371 -1.48 1.44 -5.04
C LEU A 371 -2.26 2.77 -5.11
N ALA A 372 -3.02 3.14 -4.07
CA ALA A 372 -3.65 4.46 -3.97
C ALA A 372 -2.62 5.58 -3.85
N VAL A 373 -1.54 5.39 -3.08
CA VAL A 373 -0.40 6.33 -3.06
C VAL A 373 0.24 6.43 -4.44
N ALA A 374 0.48 5.28 -5.10
CA ALA A 374 1.03 5.28 -6.47
C ALA A 374 0.11 6.05 -7.43
N ALA A 375 -1.21 5.81 -7.38
CA ALA A 375 -2.20 6.53 -8.20
C ALA A 375 -2.19 8.04 -7.91
N SER A 376 -2.07 8.45 -6.64
CA SER A 376 -1.99 9.85 -6.26
C SER A 376 -0.75 10.56 -6.83
N LEU A 377 0.38 9.85 -6.90
CA LEU A 377 1.65 10.34 -7.48
C LEU A 377 1.60 10.43 -9.01
N LEU A 378 0.79 9.59 -9.63
CA LEU A 378 0.56 9.56 -11.07
C LEU A 378 -0.61 10.47 -11.51
N ALA A 379 -1.27 11.16 -10.61
CA ALA A 379 -2.30 12.13 -10.96
C ALA A 379 -1.70 13.34 -11.69
N VAL A 380 -2.45 13.90 -12.64
CA VAL A 380 -2.04 15.15 -13.30
C VAL A 380 -2.33 16.30 -12.34
N PRO A 381 -1.37 17.23 -12.11
CA PRO A 381 -1.66 18.45 -11.37
C PRO A 381 -2.88 19.16 -11.99
N ALA A 382 -3.76 19.74 -11.16
CA ALA A 382 -4.77 20.61 -11.70
C ALA A 382 -4.05 21.77 -12.38
N GLU A 383 -4.33 22.00 -13.66
CA GLU A 383 -3.87 23.21 -14.33
C GLU A 383 -4.20 24.40 -13.42
N ALA A 384 -3.18 25.18 -13.08
CA ALA A 384 -3.41 26.45 -12.40
C ALA A 384 -4.38 27.20 -13.32
N ALA A 385 -5.54 27.62 -12.80
CA ALA A 385 -6.45 28.44 -13.57
C ALA A 385 -5.63 29.56 -14.22
N PRO A 386 -5.79 29.83 -15.54
CA PRO A 386 -5.03 30.87 -16.21
C PRO A 386 -5.07 32.10 -15.30
N LEU A 387 -3.92 32.66 -14.99
CA LEU A 387 -3.85 33.92 -14.23
C LEU A 387 -4.79 34.88 -14.94
N PRO A 388 -5.69 35.57 -14.21
CA PRO A 388 -6.52 36.59 -14.84
C PRO A 388 -5.58 37.50 -15.62
N PRO A 389 -5.93 37.86 -16.86
CA PRO A 389 -5.09 38.70 -17.69
C PRO A 389 -4.65 39.91 -16.83
N PRO A 390 -3.37 40.30 -16.88
CA PRO A 390 -2.88 41.42 -16.09
C PRO A 390 -3.85 42.60 -16.29
N ALA A 391 -4.37 43.09 -15.16
CA ALA A 391 -5.31 44.23 -15.23
C ALA A 391 -4.64 45.27 -16.10
N LEU A 392 -5.27 45.55 -17.24
CA LEU A 392 -4.80 46.62 -18.15
C LEU A 392 -4.53 47.84 -17.28
N PRO A 393 -3.36 48.49 -17.40
CA PRO A 393 -3.06 49.67 -16.62
C PRO A 393 -4.24 50.63 -16.83
N ARG A 394 -4.95 50.97 -15.73
CA ARG A 394 -6.02 51.93 -15.79
C ARG A 394 -5.46 53.16 -16.50
N ARG A 395 -5.92 53.42 -17.73
CA ARG A 395 -5.57 54.64 -18.45
C ARG A 395 -5.90 55.78 -17.49
N ARG A 396 -4.87 56.43 -16.95
CA ARG A 396 -5.06 57.64 -16.17
C ARG A 396 -5.88 58.58 -17.06
N ALA A 397 -7.05 58.94 -16.59
CA ALA A 397 -7.87 59.93 -17.30
C ALA A 397 -6.99 61.15 -17.61
N PRO A 398 -7.03 61.64 -18.85
CA PRO A 398 -6.20 62.80 -19.25
C PRO A 398 -6.42 63.94 -18.28
N ARG A 399 -5.35 64.69 -17.95
CA ARG A 399 -5.37 65.80 -16.98
C ARG A 399 -6.45 66.86 -17.24
N TRP A 400 -6.88 67.03 -18.48
CA TRP A 400 -7.92 67.95 -18.83
C TRP A 400 -9.33 67.56 -18.31
N ALA A 401 -9.60 66.29 -18.14
CA ALA A 401 -10.90 65.81 -17.61
C ALA A 401 -11.10 66.14 -16.11
N ARG A 402 -10.04 66.51 -15.39
CA ARG A 402 -10.12 66.94 -13.98
C ARG A 402 -10.30 68.45 -13.80
N GLN A 403 -10.19 69.23 -14.86
CA GLN A 403 -10.38 70.73 -14.77
C GLN A 403 -11.85 71.18 -15.06
N ALA A 404 -12.68 70.21 -15.48
CA ALA A 404 -14.11 70.54 -15.77
C ALA A 404 -15.05 70.37 -14.57
N GLU A 405 -14.54 69.89 -13.39
CA GLU A 405 -15.38 69.76 -12.18
C GLU A 405 -15.17 70.89 -11.15
N VAL A 406 -14.40 71.90 -11.46
CA VAL A 406 -14.12 73.03 -10.55
C VAL A 406 -14.47 74.39 -11.26
N GLY A 407 -15.53 74.42 -12.04
CA GLY A 407 -16.05 75.61 -12.64
C GLY A 407 -17.53 75.76 -12.33
#